data_e7bcc82c356bbba4bf13bd518f5b8c1f
#
_entry.id   e7bcc82c356bbba4bf13bd518f5b8c1f
#
_cell.length_a   1.000
_cell.length_b   1.000
_cell.length_c   1.000
_cell.angle_alpha   90.00
_cell.angle_beta   90.00
_cell.angle_gamma   90.00
#
_symmetry.space_group_name_H-M   'P 1'
#
loop_
_entity.id
_entity.type
_entity.pdbx_description
1 polymer ?
#
loop_
_entity_poly.entity_id
_entity_poly.type
_entity_poly.pdbx_seq_one_letter_code
_entity_poly.pdbx_strand_id
1 'polypeptide(L)'
;MSEHTQGIAGHGSFFQPTHLAADEAAKATEWVRKHVDRRTIDLGERMDDVREHMWELEKEGEIIVHRITDAHKPVEVQTLFGWTKKIPTVQLWHHKSCGQCGNIPGYPTSLLWFMNQFGFEPGRDYLDETDQTSCTAWNYHGSGIGNVESLAAVFLRNFHQAYVSGKQHGHELGHFFPLVHCGTSFGNYKEIRKYLVESAELRERVKKILGKLGRLVDGKIVIPEEVVHYSEWVHVMRNRIAGELQKIDVSNIRVTMHAACHYYKMVHEDAIYDPTVLGGNRTAIGTSVAQALGAQVIDYSTWYDCCGFGFRHIISEREFTRSFTMNRKIRVVREEANADVLIGNDTGCITTMDKNQWIGKAHEQNFSVPVMADVQFAALACGADPFKIVQLQWHASPCEELVEKMGISWTDAKKNFEAYLKEVEAGRIEYLYNPELALGGH
;
A
#
# COMPACT_ATOMS: atom_id res chain seq x y z
N MET A 1 -33.86 -15.81 -17.25
CA MET A 1 -32.75 -14.97 -16.75
C MET A 1 -33.05 -13.56 -17.16
N SER A 2 -33.26 -12.64 -16.22
CA SER A 2 -33.71 -11.29 -16.51
C SER A 2 -32.57 -10.48 -17.14
N GLU A 3 -32.90 -9.46 -17.94
CA GLU A 3 -31.92 -8.53 -18.54
C GLU A 3 -30.95 -7.90 -17.51
N HIS A 4 -31.36 -7.85 -16.24
CA HIS A 4 -30.50 -7.41 -15.13
C HIS A 4 -29.30 -8.31 -14.86
N THR A 5 -29.43 -9.62 -15.11
CA THR A 5 -28.32 -10.55 -14.87
C THR A 5 -27.27 -10.50 -16.00
N GLN A 6 -27.66 -10.09 -17.20
CA GLN A 6 -26.68 -9.88 -18.29
C GLN A 6 -25.87 -8.58 -18.09
N GLY A 7 -26.47 -7.53 -17.49
CA GLY A 7 -25.74 -6.32 -17.13
C GLY A 7 -24.67 -6.56 -16.06
N ILE A 8 -24.94 -7.43 -15.08
CA ILE A 8 -23.97 -7.78 -14.04
C ILE A 8 -22.82 -8.63 -14.60
N ALA A 9 -23.10 -9.51 -15.58
CA ALA A 9 -22.04 -10.26 -16.26
C ALA A 9 -21.12 -9.34 -17.09
N GLY A 10 -21.64 -8.25 -17.64
CA GLY A 10 -20.84 -7.21 -18.31
C GLY A 10 -19.93 -6.44 -17.34
N HIS A 11 -20.35 -6.27 -16.09
CA HIS A 11 -19.50 -5.66 -15.05
C HIS A 11 -18.34 -6.55 -14.62
N GLY A 12 -18.51 -7.87 -14.66
CA GLY A 12 -17.42 -8.81 -14.38
C GLY A 12 -16.24 -8.63 -15.34
N SER A 13 -16.49 -8.29 -16.59
CA SER A 13 -15.43 -8.07 -17.57
C SER A 13 -14.63 -6.79 -17.34
N PHE A 14 -15.20 -5.78 -16.69
CA PHE A 14 -14.47 -4.56 -16.34
C PHE A 14 -13.42 -4.80 -15.25
N PHE A 15 -13.73 -5.66 -14.29
CA PHE A 15 -12.83 -6.01 -13.20
C PHE A 15 -12.01 -7.26 -13.49
N GLN A 16 -12.22 -7.91 -14.62
CA GLN A 16 -11.37 -9.02 -14.99
C GLN A 16 -10.04 -8.47 -15.48
N PRO A 17 -8.98 -8.99 -14.94
CA PRO A 17 -7.65 -8.76 -15.40
C PRO A 17 -7.52 -9.19 -16.82
N THR A 18 -6.96 -8.42 -17.62
CA THR A 18 -7.06 -8.83 -18.97
C THR A 18 -5.94 -8.32 -19.82
N HIS A 19 -5.70 -9.08 -20.72
CA HIS A 19 -5.27 -8.90 -22.07
C HIS A 19 -6.07 -7.82 -22.88
N LEU A 20 -6.95 -7.01 -22.25
CA LEU A 20 -7.62 -5.90 -22.94
C LEU A 20 -6.60 -4.85 -23.36
N ALA A 21 -6.66 -4.44 -24.62
CA ALA A 21 -5.90 -3.32 -25.10
C ALA A 21 -6.28 -2.02 -24.35
N ALA A 22 -5.36 -1.07 -24.29
CA ALA A 22 -5.55 0.19 -23.54
C ALA A 22 -6.83 0.95 -23.99
N ASP A 23 -7.17 0.91 -25.29
CA ASP A 23 -8.38 1.51 -25.83
C ASP A 23 -9.67 0.81 -25.39
N GLU A 24 -9.65 -0.52 -25.26
CA GLU A 24 -10.78 -1.28 -24.72
C GLU A 24 -10.98 -1.03 -23.23
N ALA A 25 -9.90 -0.91 -22.48
CA ALA A 25 -9.95 -0.54 -21.09
C ALA A 25 -10.52 0.88 -20.88
N ALA A 26 -10.11 1.82 -21.73
CA ALA A 26 -10.64 3.18 -21.70
C ALA A 26 -12.15 3.20 -22.00
N LYS A 27 -12.61 2.44 -23.00
CA LYS A 27 -14.04 2.29 -23.33
C LYS A 27 -14.82 1.67 -22.18
N ALA A 28 -14.28 0.62 -21.54
CA ALA A 28 -14.92 0.00 -20.39
C ALA A 28 -15.05 0.98 -19.21
N THR A 29 -14.02 1.77 -18.95
CA THR A 29 -14.03 2.82 -17.91
C THR A 29 -15.07 3.91 -18.23
N GLU A 30 -15.10 4.38 -19.46
CA GLU A 30 -16.09 5.36 -19.89
C GLU A 30 -17.52 4.81 -19.77
N TRP A 31 -17.72 3.55 -20.10
CA TRP A 31 -19.00 2.88 -19.92
C TRP A 31 -19.43 2.86 -18.45
N VAL A 32 -18.52 2.48 -17.53
CA VAL A 32 -18.80 2.50 -16.08
C VAL A 32 -19.15 3.91 -15.61
N ARG A 33 -18.36 4.91 -15.98
CA ARG A 33 -18.63 6.32 -15.64
C ARG A 33 -20.02 6.77 -16.08
N LYS A 34 -20.48 6.30 -17.23
CA LYS A 34 -21.75 6.69 -17.84
C LYS A 34 -22.95 5.96 -17.25
N HIS A 35 -22.79 4.68 -16.91
CA HIS A 35 -23.90 3.78 -16.59
C HIS A 35 -24.00 3.42 -15.10
N VAL A 36 -22.94 3.57 -14.33
CA VAL A 36 -23.01 3.35 -12.88
C VAL A 36 -23.75 4.52 -12.27
N ASP A 37 -24.97 4.27 -11.82
CA ASP A 37 -25.73 5.26 -11.05
C ASP A 37 -25.12 5.35 -9.64
N ARG A 38 -24.44 6.46 -9.39
CA ARG A 38 -23.78 6.74 -8.12
C ARG A 38 -24.76 6.79 -6.93
N ARG A 39 -26.05 6.99 -7.19
CA ARG A 39 -27.09 7.01 -6.15
C ARG A 39 -27.46 5.61 -5.68
N THR A 40 -27.23 4.60 -6.50
CA THR A 40 -27.48 3.19 -6.13
C THR A 40 -26.26 2.52 -5.48
N ILE A 41 -25.09 3.06 -5.76
CA ILE A 41 -23.88 2.72 -5.01
C ILE A 41 -23.72 3.87 -4.04
N ASP A 42 -24.19 3.72 -2.81
CA ASP A 42 -24.00 4.74 -1.78
C ASP A 42 -22.50 4.83 -1.42
N LEU A 43 -21.76 5.43 -2.33
CA LEU A 43 -20.34 5.71 -2.19
C LEU A 43 -20.10 6.96 -1.33
N GLY A 44 -21.16 7.56 -0.85
CA GLY A 44 -21.14 8.81 -0.13
C GLY A 44 -20.65 9.98 -1.00
N GLU A 45 -20.13 11.00 -0.35
CA GLU A 45 -19.60 12.17 -1.07
C GLU A 45 -18.38 11.80 -1.90
N ARG A 46 -18.24 12.48 -3.03
CA ARG A 46 -17.09 12.35 -3.92
C ARG A 46 -15.85 12.90 -3.24
N MET A 47 -14.67 12.39 -3.59
CA MET A 47 -13.42 12.85 -3.00
C MET A 47 -13.09 14.32 -3.30
N ASP A 48 -13.50 14.82 -4.46
CA ASP A 48 -13.40 16.24 -4.79
C ASP A 48 -14.34 17.08 -3.92
N ASP A 49 -15.56 16.60 -3.65
CA ASP A 49 -16.50 17.26 -2.75
C ASP A 49 -15.92 17.32 -1.33
N VAL A 50 -15.27 16.24 -0.89
CA VAL A 50 -14.54 16.23 0.41
C VAL A 50 -13.44 17.29 0.43
N ARG A 51 -12.68 17.45 -0.64
CA ARG A 51 -11.65 18.50 -0.74
C ARG A 51 -12.24 19.90 -0.73
N GLU A 52 -13.32 20.15 -1.46
CA GLU A 52 -14.02 21.42 -1.43
C GLU A 52 -14.49 21.78 -0.03
N HIS A 53 -15.14 20.87 0.67
CA HIS A 53 -15.53 21.05 2.07
C HIS A 53 -14.33 21.30 3.00
N MET A 54 -13.21 20.61 2.78
CA MET A 54 -11.99 20.86 3.55
C MET A 54 -11.49 22.30 3.38
N TRP A 55 -11.54 22.82 2.16
CA TRP A 55 -11.11 24.19 1.87
C TRP A 55 -12.07 25.22 2.47
N GLU A 56 -13.36 24.96 2.51
CA GLU A 56 -14.33 25.78 3.23
C GLU A 56 -14.05 25.80 4.73
N LEU A 57 -13.88 24.65 5.37
CA LEU A 57 -13.54 24.54 6.79
C LEU A 57 -12.21 25.23 7.13
N GLU A 58 -11.21 25.15 6.25
CA GLU A 58 -9.97 25.89 6.43
C GLU A 58 -10.17 27.41 6.35
N LYS A 59 -10.95 27.87 5.38
CA LYS A 59 -11.30 29.28 5.20
C LYS A 59 -12.10 29.83 6.40
N GLU A 60 -12.95 29.02 6.98
CA GLU A 60 -13.68 29.32 8.23
C GLU A 60 -12.77 29.27 9.47
N GLY A 61 -11.56 28.73 9.33
CA GLY A 61 -10.58 28.65 10.41
C GLY A 61 -10.79 27.48 11.34
N GLU A 62 -11.57 26.47 10.97
CA GLU A 62 -11.83 25.29 11.81
C GLU A 62 -10.68 24.28 11.79
N ILE A 63 -10.02 24.12 10.65
CA ILE A 63 -8.95 23.15 10.42
C ILE A 63 -7.73 23.81 9.77
N ILE A 64 -6.65 23.06 9.67
CA ILE A 64 -5.50 23.33 8.79
C ILE A 64 -5.44 22.22 7.76
N VAL A 65 -5.37 22.56 6.49
CA VAL A 65 -5.18 21.58 5.42
C VAL A 65 -3.68 21.42 5.14
N HIS A 66 -3.18 20.21 5.33
CA HIS A 66 -1.81 19.87 4.94
C HIS A 66 -1.77 19.61 3.42
N ARG A 67 -1.22 20.56 2.67
CA ARG A 67 -1.24 20.58 1.21
C ARG A 67 -0.01 19.94 0.59
N ILE A 68 -0.22 19.33 -0.59
CA ILE A 68 0.88 18.97 -1.49
C ILE A 68 1.18 20.19 -2.35
N THR A 69 2.35 20.77 -2.16
CA THR A 69 2.81 21.97 -2.87
C THR A 69 3.82 21.63 -3.95
N ASP A 70 4.23 22.61 -4.76
CA ASP A 70 5.26 22.44 -5.80
C ASP A 70 6.61 21.96 -5.23
N ALA A 71 6.89 22.27 -3.94
CA ALA A 71 8.08 21.79 -3.25
C ALA A 71 8.15 20.26 -3.16
N HIS A 72 7.00 19.59 -3.09
CA HIS A 72 6.88 18.14 -3.10
C HIS A 72 7.07 17.52 -4.50
N LYS A 73 7.26 18.34 -5.54
CA LYS A 73 7.36 17.94 -6.95
C LYS A 73 6.29 16.91 -7.35
N PRO A 74 5.00 17.26 -7.18
CA PRO A 74 3.93 16.29 -7.38
C PRO A 74 3.79 15.88 -8.84
N VAL A 75 3.39 14.63 -9.04
CA VAL A 75 2.91 14.12 -10.31
C VAL A 75 1.40 14.02 -10.23
N GLU A 76 0.71 14.64 -11.19
CA GLU A 76 -0.72 14.55 -11.30
C GLU A 76 -1.12 13.28 -12.06
N VAL A 77 -2.06 12.54 -11.49
CA VAL A 77 -2.60 11.30 -12.04
C VAL A 77 -4.12 11.34 -12.06
N GLN A 78 -4.72 10.56 -12.95
CA GLN A 78 -6.18 10.45 -13.02
C GLN A 78 -6.67 9.30 -12.15
N THR A 79 -7.78 9.51 -11.46
CA THR A 79 -8.48 8.45 -10.75
C THR A 79 -9.50 7.75 -11.67
N LEU A 80 -10.05 6.64 -11.20
CA LEU A 80 -11.08 5.87 -11.94
C LEU A 80 -12.26 6.75 -12.38
N PHE A 81 -12.65 7.74 -11.58
CA PHE A 81 -13.73 8.65 -11.90
C PHE A 81 -13.28 9.94 -12.61
N GLY A 82 -12.01 10.01 -13.00
CA GLY A 82 -11.46 11.11 -13.79
C GLY A 82 -11.10 12.35 -12.97
N TRP A 83 -10.99 12.22 -11.67
CA TRP A 83 -10.46 13.28 -10.83
C TRP A 83 -8.94 13.32 -10.90
N THR A 84 -8.39 14.49 -10.75
CA THR A 84 -6.94 14.64 -10.61
C THR A 84 -6.52 14.41 -9.17
N LYS A 85 -5.53 13.56 -8.98
CA LYS A 85 -4.87 13.31 -7.70
C LYS A 85 -3.41 13.68 -7.80
N LYS A 86 -2.87 14.36 -6.79
CA LYS A 86 -1.47 14.73 -6.69
C LYS A 86 -0.71 13.69 -5.88
N ILE A 87 0.38 13.17 -6.43
CA ILE A 87 1.28 12.25 -5.73
C ILE A 87 2.61 12.95 -5.50
N PRO A 88 3.00 13.25 -4.24
CA PRO A 88 4.29 13.86 -3.93
C PRO A 88 5.42 12.89 -4.27
N THR A 89 6.52 13.38 -4.84
CA THR A 89 7.67 12.54 -5.20
C THR A 89 8.86 12.73 -4.28
N VAL A 90 8.93 13.84 -3.56
CA VAL A 90 9.99 14.17 -2.59
C VAL A 90 9.38 14.84 -1.35
N GLN A 91 10.17 15.05 -0.31
CA GLN A 91 9.74 15.59 0.97
C GLN A 91 8.64 14.74 1.61
N LEU A 92 8.95 13.47 1.77
CA LEU A 92 8.02 12.43 2.19
C LEU A 92 8.19 12.11 3.68
N TRP A 93 7.09 11.97 4.39
CA TRP A 93 7.07 11.41 5.73
C TRP A 93 6.62 9.95 5.67
N HIS A 94 7.52 9.03 6.02
CA HIS A 94 7.24 7.60 5.95
C HIS A 94 6.34 7.17 7.10
N HIS A 95 5.09 6.83 6.79
CA HIS A 95 4.14 6.34 7.79
C HIS A 95 4.27 4.83 7.98
N LYS A 96 4.70 4.42 9.17
CA LYS A 96 4.72 3.02 9.58
C LYS A 96 3.32 2.58 9.98
N SER A 97 2.90 1.41 9.50
CA SER A 97 1.59 0.86 9.84
C SER A 97 1.58 0.16 11.21
N CYS A 98 0.87 -0.95 11.33
CA CYS A 98 0.80 -1.73 12.56
C CYS A 98 1.89 -2.83 12.60
N GLY A 99 1.84 -3.69 13.64
CA GLY A 99 2.72 -4.85 13.77
C GLY A 99 2.72 -5.83 12.59
N GLN A 100 1.76 -5.73 11.66
CA GLN A 100 1.79 -6.48 10.40
C GLN A 100 2.99 -6.08 9.54
N CYS A 101 3.44 -4.85 9.60
CA CYS A 101 4.65 -4.40 8.93
C CYS A 101 5.90 -5.06 9.51
N GLY A 102 5.90 -5.36 10.81
CA GLY A 102 6.94 -6.16 11.44
C GLY A 102 7.00 -7.61 10.95
N ASN A 103 5.91 -8.14 10.39
CA ASN A 103 5.91 -9.47 9.79
C ASN A 103 6.49 -9.49 8.37
N ILE A 104 6.54 -8.35 7.69
CA ILE A 104 7.08 -8.18 6.34
C ILE A 104 8.00 -6.94 6.34
N PRO A 105 9.11 -6.97 7.08
CA PRO A 105 9.96 -5.79 7.25
C PRO A 105 10.63 -5.33 5.94
N GLY A 106 10.77 -6.22 4.97
CA GLY A 106 11.28 -5.88 3.64
C GLY A 106 10.43 -4.88 2.87
N TYR A 107 9.18 -4.70 3.27
CA TYR A 107 8.26 -3.77 2.65
C TYR A 107 8.71 -2.30 2.87
N PRO A 108 8.81 -1.79 4.11
CA PRO A 108 9.33 -0.45 4.36
C PRO A 108 10.80 -0.29 3.99
N THR A 109 11.65 -1.28 4.23
CA THR A 109 13.08 -1.16 3.91
C THR A 109 13.36 -1.05 2.42
N SER A 110 12.60 -1.75 1.58
CA SER A 110 12.71 -1.63 0.13
C SER A 110 12.31 -0.23 -0.36
N LEU A 111 11.29 0.37 0.24
CA LEU A 111 10.89 1.75 -0.07
C LEU A 111 12.00 2.75 0.29
N LEU A 112 12.52 2.69 1.52
CA LEU A 112 13.60 3.56 1.97
C LEU A 112 14.87 3.36 1.15
N TRP A 113 15.14 2.11 0.73
CA TRP A 113 16.25 1.82 -0.17
C TRP A 113 16.11 2.55 -1.51
N PHE A 114 14.90 2.56 -2.12
CA PHE A 114 14.68 3.33 -3.34
C PHE A 114 14.90 4.83 -3.12
N MET A 115 14.42 5.39 -2.03
CA MET A 115 14.67 6.80 -1.72
C MET A 115 16.17 7.09 -1.69
N ASN A 116 16.96 6.24 -1.03
CA ASN A 116 18.42 6.37 -1.00
C ASN A 116 19.07 6.18 -2.39
N GLN A 117 18.57 5.24 -3.22
CA GLN A 117 19.10 5.05 -4.59
C GLN A 117 18.86 6.28 -5.48
N PHE A 118 17.76 7.01 -5.26
CA PHE A 118 17.51 8.28 -5.94
C PHE A 118 18.31 9.47 -5.35
N GLY A 119 19.17 9.22 -4.37
CA GLY A 119 19.95 10.25 -3.71
C GLY A 119 19.16 11.14 -2.78
N PHE A 120 18.02 10.66 -2.29
CA PHE A 120 17.25 11.39 -1.28
C PHE A 120 17.97 11.36 0.05
N GLU A 121 18.03 12.51 0.72
CA GLU A 121 18.69 12.68 2.00
C GLU A 121 17.67 12.66 3.15
N PRO A 122 17.90 11.82 4.19
CA PRO A 122 17.07 11.86 5.40
C PRO A 122 17.06 13.26 6.02
N GLY A 123 15.89 13.70 6.48
CA GLY A 123 15.73 15.03 7.07
C GLY A 123 15.58 16.18 6.07
N ARG A 124 15.83 15.95 4.79
CA ARG A 124 15.63 16.94 3.71
C ARG A 124 14.56 16.48 2.71
N ASP A 125 14.71 15.29 2.17
CA ASP A 125 13.86 14.77 1.08
C ASP A 125 12.87 13.71 1.58
N TYR A 126 13.17 13.07 2.69
CA TYR A 126 12.26 12.18 3.41
C TYR A 126 12.58 12.13 4.90
N LEU A 127 11.60 11.66 5.66
CA LEU A 127 11.75 11.46 7.10
C LEU A 127 11.16 10.10 7.49
N ASP A 128 11.94 9.32 8.25
CA ASP A 128 11.54 8.05 8.86
C ASP A 128 11.66 8.17 10.38
N GLU A 129 10.59 8.63 11.01
CA GLU A 129 10.56 8.88 12.45
C GLU A 129 9.98 7.71 13.24
N THR A 130 10.35 7.61 14.50
CA THR A 130 9.78 6.69 15.47
C THR A 130 8.55 7.25 16.19
N ASP A 131 8.39 8.60 16.27
CA ASP A 131 7.26 9.25 16.92
C ASP A 131 5.97 9.16 16.10
N GLN A 132 5.49 7.96 15.93
CA GLN A 132 4.23 7.66 15.27
C GLN A 132 3.53 6.47 15.93
N THR A 133 2.23 6.36 15.74
CA THR A 133 1.43 5.24 16.24
C THR A 133 0.98 4.35 15.08
N SER A 134 0.66 3.10 15.38
CA SER A 134 0.03 2.24 14.38
C SER A 134 -1.31 2.84 13.92
N CYS A 135 -1.78 2.42 12.75
CA CYS A 135 -3.02 2.94 12.18
C CYS A 135 -4.30 2.53 12.94
N THR A 136 -4.21 1.61 13.90
CA THR A 136 -5.33 1.02 14.66
C THR A 136 -6.47 0.44 13.80
N ALA A 137 -6.33 0.43 12.49
CA ALA A 137 -7.31 -0.10 11.57
C ALA A 137 -7.73 -1.54 11.89
N TRP A 138 -6.79 -2.35 12.38
CA TRP A 138 -7.05 -3.67 12.88
C TRP A 138 -8.13 -3.69 13.97
N ASN A 139 -8.05 -2.81 14.95
CA ASN A 139 -9.00 -2.78 16.04
C ASN A 139 -10.40 -2.36 15.58
N TYR A 140 -10.47 -1.44 14.62
CA TYR A 140 -11.73 -0.94 14.08
C TYR A 140 -12.43 -1.97 13.18
N HIS A 141 -11.76 -2.45 12.14
CA HIS A 141 -12.35 -3.37 11.16
C HIS A 141 -12.29 -4.83 11.60
N GLY A 142 -11.29 -5.20 12.38
CA GLY A 142 -11.03 -6.59 12.73
C GLY A 142 -11.84 -7.08 13.92
N SER A 143 -11.89 -6.31 14.99
CA SER A 143 -12.50 -6.72 16.24
C SER A 143 -13.81 -6.01 16.57
N GLY A 144 -14.10 -4.89 15.94
CA GLY A 144 -15.21 -4.01 16.30
C GLY A 144 -15.06 -3.36 17.69
N ILE A 145 -13.85 -3.40 18.26
CA ILE A 145 -13.55 -2.85 19.59
C ILE A 145 -13.20 -1.35 19.49
N GLY A 146 -12.61 -0.94 18.36
CA GLY A 146 -12.30 0.46 18.12
C GLY A 146 -13.54 1.28 17.78
N ASN A 147 -13.56 2.52 18.20
CA ASN A 147 -14.57 3.49 17.77
C ASN A 147 -13.97 4.51 16.80
N VAL A 148 -14.85 5.21 16.07
CA VAL A 148 -14.46 6.21 15.07
C VAL A 148 -13.61 7.32 15.68
N GLU A 149 -13.92 7.76 16.91
CA GLU A 149 -13.17 8.82 17.61
C GLU A 149 -11.71 8.42 17.86
N SER A 150 -11.50 7.19 18.35
CA SER A 150 -10.15 6.66 18.59
C SER A 150 -9.36 6.54 17.31
N LEU A 151 -9.99 6.04 16.26
CA LEU A 151 -9.37 5.91 14.95
C LEU A 151 -9.01 7.29 14.35
N ALA A 152 -9.94 8.25 14.46
CA ALA A 152 -9.72 9.61 14.02
C ALA A 152 -8.62 10.32 14.83
N ALA A 153 -8.55 10.08 16.15
CA ALA A 153 -7.48 10.63 16.99
C ALA A 153 -6.10 10.09 16.59
N VAL A 154 -5.98 8.79 16.29
CA VAL A 154 -4.74 8.17 15.82
C VAL A 154 -4.35 8.69 14.44
N PHE A 155 -5.29 8.77 13.52
CA PHE A 155 -5.08 9.35 12.20
C PHE A 155 -4.53 10.78 12.31
N LEU A 156 -5.23 11.67 13.01
CA LEU A 156 -4.83 13.06 13.13
C LEU A 156 -3.54 13.24 13.95
N ARG A 157 -3.28 12.37 14.92
CA ARG A 157 -2.01 12.38 15.66
C ARG A 157 -0.83 12.14 14.74
N ASN A 158 -0.92 11.16 13.84
CA ASN A 158 0.14 10.84 12.89
C ASN A 158 0.30 11.94 11.84
N PHE A 159 -0.79 12.47 11.32
CA PHE A 159 -0.74 13.55 10.32
C PHE A 159 -0.31 14.89 10.93
N HIS A 160 -0.66 15.17 12.19
CA HIS A 160 -0.07 16.27 12.93
C HIS A 160 1.45 16.12 13.02
N GLN A 161 1.95 14.92 13.38
CA GLN A 161 3.39 14.68 13.48
C GLN A 161 4.07 14.93 12.14
N ALA A 162 3.56 14.37 11.05
CA ALA A 162 4.09 14.63 9.71
C ALA A 162 4.13 16.13 9.36
N TYR A 163 3.09 16.89 9.77
CA TYR A 163 3.00 18.33 9.51
C TYR A 163 4.03 19.15 10.28
N VAL A 164 4.30 18.79 11.55
CA VAL A 164 5.19 19.58 12.42
C VAL A 164 6.65 19.14 12.38
N SER A 165 6.93 17.92 11.93
CA SER A 165 8.28 17.33 11.97
C SER A 165 9.32 18.12 11.17
N GLY A 166 8.91 18.84 10.13
CA GLY A 166 9.80 19.71 9.36
C GLY A 166 10.56 20.72 10.22
N LYS A 167 9.92 21.25 11.25
CA LYS A 167 10.55 22.24 12.14
C LYS A 167 11.76 21.71 12.91
N GLN A 168 11.76 20.45 13.29
CA GLN A 168 12.87 19.81 13.99
C GLN A 168 14.11 19.66 13.10
N HIS A 169 13.91 19.71 11.79
CA HIS A 169 14.94 19.61 10.76
C HIS A 169 15.26 20.94 10.08
N GLY A 170 14.79 22.06 10.64
CA GLY A 170 15.07 23.41 10.12
C GLY A 170 14.21 23.81 8.92
N HIS A 171 13.10 23.11 8.68
CA HIS A 171 12.15 23.41 7.62
C HIS A 171 10.85 24.07 8.16
N GLU A 172 9.97 24.44 7.25
CA GLU A 172 8.65 24.98 7.60
C GLU A 172 7.65 23.88 8.00
N LEU A 173 6.52 24.29 8.54
CA LEU A 173 5.38 23.39 8.77
C LEU A 173 4.87 22.85 7.42
N GLY A 174 4.52 21.57 7.40
CA GLY A 174 4.04 20.92 6.19
C GLY A 174 5.13 20.58 5.16
N HIS A 175 6.41 20.68 5.53
CA HIS A 175 7.52 20.34 4.64
C HIS A 175 7.51 18.88 4.18
N PHE A 176 7.16 17.94 5.05
CA PHE A 176 7.07 16.52 4.73
C PHE A 176 5.63 16.08 4.60
N PHE A 177 5.28 15.45 3.49
CA PHE A 177 3.93 14.93 3.25
C PHE A 177 3.86 13.42 3.56
N PRO A 178 2.82 12.95 4.29
CA PRO A 178 2.73 11.55 4.72
C PRO A 178 2.51 10.58 3.56
N LEU A 179 3.33 9.53 3.52
CA LEU A 179 3.27 8.44 2.57
C LEU A 179 2.93 7.13 3.31
N VAL A 180 1.73 6.63 3.11
CA VAL A 180 1.19 5.47 3.83
C VAL A 180 1.53 4.18 3.10
N HIS A 181 2.08 3.19 3.78
CA HIS A 181 2.57 1.99 3.11
C HIS A 181 1.68 0.74 3.22
N CYS A 182 0.52 0.81 3.83
CA CYS A 182 -0.39 -0.32 3.95
C CYS A 182 -1.76 0.03 3.38
N GLY A 183 -2.29 -0.81 2.50
CA GLY A 183 -3.62 -0.61 1.91
C GLY A 183 -4.73 -0.45 2.96
N THR A 184 -4.63 -1.20 4.07
CA THR A 184 -5.59 -1.08 5.19
C THR A 184 -5.51 0.30 5.85
N SER A 185 -4.31 0.82 6.12
CA SER A 185 -4.15 2.17 6.67
C SER A 185 -4.66 3.22 5.70
N PHE A 186 -4.35 3.07 4.43
CA PHE A 186 -4.77 3.97 3.37
C PHE A 186 -6.31 4.09 3.27
N GLY A 187 -7.02 2.95 3.17
CA GLY A 187 -8.48 2.94 3.07
C GLY A 187 -9.15 3.55 4.31
N ASN A 188 -8.66 3.17 5.51
CA ASN A 188 -9.19 3.73 6.75
C ASN A 188 -8.97 5.22 6.88
N TYR A 189 -7.79 5.71 6.50
CA TYR A 189 -7.50 7.13 6.60
C TYR A 189 -8.34 7.97 5.64
N LYS A 190 -8.66 7.44 4.47
CA LYS A 190 -9.61 8.09 3.55
C LYS A 190 -11.02 8.17 4.15
N GLU A 191 -11.50 7.07 4.69
CA GLU A 191 -12.80 7.01 5.34
C GLU A 191 -12.88 7.99 6.54
N ILE A 192 -11.87 8.00 7.38
CA ILE A 192 -11.80 8.92 8.53
C ILE A 192 -11.70 10.37 8.09
N ARG A 193 -10.92 10.68 7.05
CA ARG A 193 -10.85 12.03 6.49
C ARG A 193 -12.25 12.52 6.09
N LYS A 194 -13.01 11.68 5.42
CA LYS A 194 -14.40 11.97 5.06
C LYS A 194 -15.25 12.27 6.29
N TYR A 195 -15.27 11.39 7.29
CA TYR A 195 -16.04 11.59 8.51
C TYR A 195 -15.64 12.86 9.26
N LEU A 196 -14.37 13.20 9.29
CA LEU A 196 -13.88 14.43 9.92
C LEU A 196 -14.36 15.68 9.18
N VAL A 197 -14.48 15.64 7.86
CA VAL A 197 -14.99 16.74 7.07
C VAL A 197 -16.49 16.90 7.23
N GLU A 198 -17.24 15.79 7.23
CA GLU A 198 -18.69 15.79 7.31
C GLU A 198 -19.23 16.09 8.71
N SER A 199 -18.54 15.68 9.76
CA SER A 199 -19.04 15.73 11.15
C SER A 199 -18.30 16.75 12.04
N ALA A 200 -18.96 17.90 12.27
CA ALA A 200 -18.48 18.90 13.24
C ALA A 200 -18.38 18.29 14.66
N GLU A 201 -19.31 17.43 15.05
CA GLU A 201 -19.31 16.77 16.35
C GLU A 201 -18.07 15.89 16.52
N LEU A 202 -17.71 15.10 15.50
CA LEU A 202 -16.50 14.26 15.51
C LEU A 202 -15.26 15.13 15.61
N ARG A 203 -15.15 16.20 14.81
CA ARG A 203 -14.04 17.15 14.86
C ARG A 203 -13.83 17.71 16.28
N GLU A 204 -14.90 18.17 16.92
CA GLU A 204 -14.84 18.72 18.28
C GLU A 204 -14.41 17.70 19.34
N ARG A 205 -14.91 16.45 19.25
CA ARG A 205 -14.52 15.39 20.17
C ARG A 205 -13.04 15.04 20.02
N VAL A 206 -12.58 14.86 18.78
CA VAL A 206 -11.19 14.51 18.50
C VAL A 206 -10.24 15.67 18.81
N LYS A 207 -10.64 16.92 18.54
CA LYS A 207 -9.91 18.13 18.94
C LYS A 207 -9.65 18.19 20.44
N LYS A 208 -10.63 17.82 21.27
CA LYS A 208 -10.46 17.72 22.74
C LYS A 208 -9.43 16.67 23.14
N ILE A 209 -9.42 15.52 22.46
CA ILE A 209 -8.43 14.45 22.69
C ILE A 209 -7.03 14.96 22.32
N LEU A 210 -6.87 15.47 21.11
CA LEU A 210 -5.59 15.95 20.60
C LEU A 210 -5.06 17.15 21.37
N GLY A 211 -5.93 18.04 21.85
CA GLY A 211 -5.55 19.17 22.69
C GLY A 211 -4.90 18.72 24.01
N LYS A 212 -5.42 17.65 24.63
CA LYS A 212 -4.82 17.05 25.83
C LYS A 212 -3.45 16.41 25.56
N LEU A 213 -3.21 15.98 24.31
CA LEU A 213 -1.97 15.37 23.87
C LEU A 213 -0.96 16.40 23.31
N GLY A 214 -1.32 17.69 23.26
CA GLY A 214 -0.49 18.73 22.65
C GLY A 214 -0.33 18.56 21.13
N ARG A 215 -1.32 17.96 20.47
CA ARG A 215 -1.28 17.64 19.02
C ARG A 215 -2.23 18.51 18.20
N LEU A 216 -2.24 19.80 18.49
CA LEU A 216 -2.93 20.83 17.72
C LEU A 216 -1.92 21.89 17.25
N VAL A 217 -2.18 22.50 16.11
CA VAL A 217 -1.43 23.66 15.59
C VAL A 217 -2.35 24.86 15.69
N ASP A 218 -1.97 25.87 16.45
CA ASP A 218 -2.78 27.06 16.71
C ASP A 218 -4.23 26.73 17.14
N GLY A 219 -4.36 25.69 17.99
CA GLY A 219 -5.65 25.21 18.46
C GLY A 219 -6.50 24.45 17.44
N LYS A 220 -5.97 24.12 16.27
CA LYS A 220 -6.68 23.45 15.18
C LYS A 220 -6.12 22.06 14.90
N ILE A 221 -6.96 21.18 14.37
CA ILE A 221 -6.55 19.89 13.82
C ILE A 221 -5.96 20.07 12.41
N VAL A 222 -5.03 19.19 12.05
CA VAL A 222 -4.40 19.15 10.73
C VAL A 222 -4.96 17.96 9.95
N ILE A 223 -5.53 18.21 8.78
CA ILE A 223 -6.06 17.18 7.88
C ILE A 223 -5.29 17.24 6.56
N PRO A 224 -4.77 16.11 6.03
CA PRO A 224 -4.09 16.12 4.74
C PRO A 224 -5.08 16.28 3.59
N GLU A 225 -4.70 17.05 2.56
CA GLU A 225 -5.54 17.19 1.36
C GLU A 225 -5.72 15.86 0.59
N GLU A 226 -4.69 14.99 0.68
CA GLU A 226 -4.71 13.66 0.09
C GLU A 226 -4.25 12.60 1.12
N VAL A 227 -4.71 11.36 0.96
CA VAL A 227 -4.07 10.19 1.54
C VAL A 227 -3.33 9.50 0.41
N VAL A 228 -2.00 9.38 0.53
CA VAL A 228 -1.16 8.83 -0.53
C VAL A 228 -0.57 7.51 -0.08
N HIS A 229 -0.80 6.47 -0.88
CA HIS A 229 -0.21 5.16 -0.67
C HIS A 229 1.15 5.06 -1.35
N TYR A 230 2.10 4.35 -0.75
CA TYR A 230 3.42 4.29 -1.37
C TYR A 230 3.44 3.53 -2.72
N SER A 231 2.53 2.58 -2.98
CA SER A 231 2.40 2.01 -4.33
C SER A 231 2.00 3.06 -5.37
N GLU A 232 1.32 4.14 -4.96
CA GLU A 232 1.05 5.29 -5.83
C GLU A 232 2.35 6.05 -6.13
N TRP A 233 3.21 6.20 -5.12
CA TRP A 233 4.55 6.75 -5.32
C TRP A 233 5.40 5.86 -6.25
N VAL A 234 5.42 4.55 -6.01
CA VAL A 234 6.11 3.58 -6.88
C VAL A 234 5.59 3.65 -8.31
N HIS A 235 4.26 3.79 -8.47
CA HIS A 235 3.63 3.93 -9.77
C HIS A 235 4.12 5.16 -10.54
N VAL A 236 4.14 6.33 -9.92
CA VAL A 236 4.61 7.56 -10.60
C VAL A 236 6.12 7.54 -10.82
N MET A 237 6.88 6.82 -10.02
CA MET A 237 8.33 6.65 -10.15
C MET A 237 8.74 5.46 -11.03
N ARG A 238 7.81 4.62 -11.51
CA ARG A 238 8.11 3.35 -12.19
C ARG A 238 9.09 3.45 -13.36
N ASN A 239 8.94 4.49 -14.18
CA ASN A 239 9.82 4.69 -15.34
C ASN A 239 11.23 5.09 -14.92
N ARG A 240 11.37 5.87 -13.85
CA ARG A 240 12.67 6.18 -13.26
C ARG A 240 13.27 4.95 -12.59
N ILE A 241 12.49 4.16 -11.86
CA ILE A 241 12.92 2.89 -11.27
C ILE A 241 13.48 1.98 -12.36
N ALA A 242 12.73 1.77 -13.44
CA ALA A 242 13.16 0.90 -14.54
C ALA A 242 14.34 1.49 -15.32
N GLY A 243 14.31 2.77 -15.64
CA GLY A 243 15.33 3.39 -16.49
C GLY A 243 16.65 3.72 -15.79
N GLU A 244 16.59 4.08 -14.50
CA GLU A 244 17.77 4.53 -13.75
C GLU A 244 18.37 3.44 -12.84
N LEU A 245 17.53 2.51 -12.31
CA LEU A 245 17.95 1.61 -11.23
C LEU A 245 17.93 0.12 -11.60
N GLN A 246 17.19 -0.30 -12.62
CA GLN A 246 17.10 -1.72 -12.98
C GLN A 246 18.48 -2.31 -13.33
N LYS A 247 18.81 -3.45 -12.73
CA LYS A 247 20.07 -4.17 -12.96
C LYS A 247 19.86 -5.60 -13.44
N ILE A 248 18.68 -6.16 -13.22
CA ILE A 248 18.35 -7.56 -13.49
C ILE A 248 17.26 -7.60 -14.54
N ASP A 249 17.46 -8.40 -15.58
CA ASP A 249 16.41 -8.71 -16.55
C ASP A 249 15.38 -9.63 -15.91
N VAL A 250 14.15 -9.17 -15.82
CA VAL A 250 13.01 -9.92 -15.27
C VAL A 250 11.97 -10.29 -16.33
N SER A 251 12.34 -10.21 -17.61
CA SER A 251 11.43 -10.50 -18.73
C SER A 251 10.92 -11.94 -18.75
N ASN A 252 11.60 -12.86 -18.09
CA ASN A 252 11.21 -14.26 -17.92
C ASN A 252 10.39 -14.50 -16.63
N ILE A 253 10.18 -13.49 -15.80
CA ILE A 253 9.47 -13.62 -14.53
C ILE A 253 7.97 -13.34 -14.71
N ARG A 254 7.15 -14.28 -14.26
CA ARG A 254 5.68 -14.23 -14.32
C ARG A 254 5.16 -13.64 -12.99
N VAL A 255 4.64 -12.43 -13.07
CA VAL A 255 4.14 -11.70 -11.91
C VAL A 255 2.62 -11.64 -11.96
N THR A 256 1.98 -11.92 -10.85
CA THR A 256 0.55 -11.67 -10.69
C THR A 256 0.29 -10.83 -9.44
N MET A 257 -0.91 -10.26 -9.31
CA MET A 257 -1.22 -9.34 -8.22
C MET A 257 -2.49 -9.72 -7.47
N HIS A 258 -2.44 -9.53 -6.15
CA HIS A 258 -3.61 -9.52 -5.29
C HIS A 258 -4.13 -8.09 -5.10
N ALA A 259 -5.38 -7.85 -5.49
CA ALA A 259 -6.04 -6.57 -5.26
C ALA A 259 -6.50 -6.43 -3.80
N ALA A 260 -5.76 -5.71 -2.99
CA ALA A 260 -6.09 -5.47 -1.59
C ALA A 260 -7.42 -4.71 -1.46
N CYS A 261 -8.37 -5.28 -0.70
CA CYS A 261 -9.74 -4.75 -0.64
C CYS A 261 -9.81 -3.32 -0.08
N HIS A 262 -8.99 -2.97 0.88
CA HIS A 262 -8.98 -1.63 1.46
C HIS A 262 -8.45 -0.57 0.50
N TYR A 263 -7.57 -0.96 -0.42
CA TYR A 263 -7.07 -0.03 -1.44
C TYR A 263 -8.07 0.12 -2.60
N TYR A 264 -8.65 -0.99 -3.08
CA TYR A 264 -9.41 -0.98 -4.33
C TYR A 264 -10.93 -0.99 -4.17
N LYS A 265 -11.46 -1.41 -3.02
CA LYS A 265 -12.90 -1.61 -2.83
C LYS A 265 -13.57 -0.60 -1.91
N MET A 266 -12.85 -0.06 -0.91
CA MET A 266 -13.47 0.84 0.06
C MET A 266 -13.64 2.25 -0.48
N VAL A 267 -12.63 2.78 -1.19
CA VAL A 267 -12.66 4.12 -1.78
C VAL A 267 -12.10 4.01 -3.20
N HIS A 268 -12.76 3.23 -4.02
CA HIS A 268 -12.25 2.90 -5.36
C HIS A 268 -12.33 4.05 -6.35
N GLU A 269 -13.22 5.02 -6.13
CA GLU A 269 -13.32 6.22 -6.96
C GLU A 269 -12.07 7.09 -6.94
N ASP A 270 -11.30 7.03 -5.85
CA ASP A 270 -10.01 7.73 -5.70
C ASP A 270 -8.80 6.84 -6.05
N ALA A 271 -9.03 5.61 -6.49
CA ALA A 271 -7.96 4.75 -6.97
C ALA A 271 -7.40 5.29 -8.29
N ILE A 272 -6.09 5.32 -8.41
CA ILE A 272 -5.44 5.73 -9.65
C ILE A 272 -5.86 4.78 -10.78
N TYR A 273 -6.27 5.34 -11.89
CA TYR A 273 -6.57 4.62 -13.11
C TYR A 273 -5.55 4.92 -14.19
N ASP A 274 -4.86 3.91 -14.65
CA ASP A 274 -3.93 4.00 -15.77
C ASP A 274 -4.28 2.91 -16.79
N PRO A 275 -4.81 3.26 -17.97
CA PRO A 275 -5.19 2.29 -18.99
C PRO A 275 -4.01 1.53 -19.59
N THR A 276 -2.78 1.98 -19.35
CA THR A 276 -1.56 1.31 -19.82
C THR A 276 -1.08 0.22 -18.87
N VAL A 277 -1.60 0.17 -17.64
CA VAL A 277 -1.26 -0.87 -16.66
C VAL A 277 -1.92 -2.18 -17.05
N LEU A 278 -1.11 -3.23 -17.18
CA LEU A 278 -1.57 -4.57 -17.51
C LEU A 278 -1.93 -5.36 -16.23
N GLY A 279 -2.80 -6.32 -16.41
CA GLY A 279 -3.19 -7.27 -15.39
C GLY A 279 -4.11 -6.73 -14.32
N GLY A 280 -4.83 -7.62 -13.68
CA GLY A 280 -5.71 -7.34 -12.56
C GLY A 280 -6.77 -6.29 -12.88
N ASN A 281 -6.80 -5.33 -12.05
CA ASN A 281 -7.60 -4.14 -12.20
C ASN A 281 -6.69 -2.99 -12.64
N ARG A 282 -7.07 -2.25 -13.65
CA ARG A 282 -6.31 -1.08 -14.14
C ARG A 282 -6.27 0.07 -13.14
N THR A 283 -7.03 -0.02 -12.07
CA THR A 283 -6.87 0.79 -10.87
C THR A 283 -5.83 0.19 -9.92
N ALA A 284 -5.36 -1.03 -10.19
CA ALA A 284 -4.37 -1.73 -9.38
C ALA A 284 -2.96 -1.36 -9.84
N ILE A 285 -2.47 -0.26 -9.36
CA ILE A 285 -1.16 0.29 -9.73
C ILE A 285 0.03 -0.59 -9.34
N GLY A 286 -0.13 -1.58 -8.47
CA GLY A 286 0.95 -2.45 -8.01
C GLY A 286 1.66 -3.23 -9.13
N THR A 287 0.96 -3.58 -10.23
CA THR A 287 1.59 -4.25 -11.38
C THR A 287 2.36 -3.30 -12.29
N SER A 288 2.14 -2.01 -12.18
CA SER A 288 2.74 -1.02 -13.08
C SER A 288 4.27 -0.99 -13.04
N VAL A 289 4.86 -1.16 -11.86
CA VAL A 289 6.31 -1.21 -11.72
C VAL A 289 6.88 -2.52 -12.27
N ALA A 290 6.21 -3.66 -12.05
CA ALA A 290 6.62 -4.94 -12.61
C ALA A 290 6.59 -4.88 -14.15
N GLN A 291 5.55 -4.29 -14.73
CA GLN A 291 5.43 -4.05 -16.15
C GLN A 291 6.54 -3.13 -16.69
N ALA A 292 6.83 -2.02 -16.01
CA ALA A 292 7.89 -1.09 -16.40
C ALA A 292 9.28 -1.75 -16.39
N LEU A 293 9.50 -2.68 -15.46
CA LEU A 293 10.71 -3.50 -15.38
C LEU A 293 10.77 -4.63 -16.43
N GLY A 294 9.71 -4.80 -17.24
CA GLY A 294 9.65 -5.79 -18.30
C GLY A 294 9.16 -7.18 -17.88
N ALA A 295 8.69 -7.36 -16.65
CA ALA A 295 8.14 -8.64 -16.19
C ALA A 295 6.82 -8.99 -16.90
N GLN A 296 6.52 -10.29 -16.98
CA GLN A 296 5.28 -10.79 -17.56
C GLN A 296 4.15 -10.70 -16.55
N VAL A 297 3.26 -9.72 -16.71
CA VAL A 297 2.08 -9.59 -15.84
C VAL A 297 1.00 -10.57 -16.30
N ILE A 298 0.62 -11.49 -15.44
CA ILE A 298 -0.32 -12.58 -15.70
C ILE A 298 -1.53 -12.48 -14.78
N ASP A 299 -2.70 -12.71 -15.32
CA ASP A 299 -3.95 -12.68 -14.61
C ASP A 299 -4.40 -14.06 -14.11
N TYR A 300 -5.30 -14.07 -13.13
CA TYR A 300 -5.97 -15.27 -12.62
C TYR A 300 -7.40 -14.92 -12.19
N SER A 301 -8.29 -15.90 -12.21
CA SER A 301 -9.73 -15.66 -12.07
C SER A 301 -10.16 -15.04 -10.73
N THR A 302 -9.44 -15.33 -9.65
CA THR A 302 -9.78 -14.87 -8.30
C THR A 302 -8.92 -13.68 -7.81
N TRP A 303 -8.32 -12.93 -8.73
CA TRP A 303 -7.42 -11.81 -8.39
C TRP A 303 -8.07 -10.76 -7.47
N TYR A 304 -9.38 -10.54 -7.64
CA TYR A 304 -10.15 -9.55 -6.89
C TYR A 304 -10.85 -10.13 -5.63
N ASP A 305 -10.80 -11.45 -5.41
CA ASP A 305 -11.36 -12.06 -4.22
C ASP A 305 -10.55 -11.72 -2.97
N CYS A 306 -11.18 -11.78 -1.80
CA CYS A 306 -10.51 -11.57 -0.52
C CYS A 306 -9.27 -12.48 -0.38
N CYS A 307 -8.22 -11.99 0.27
CA CYS A 307 -7.04 -12.81 0.61
C CYS A 307 -7.31 -13.86 1.70
N GLY A 308 -8.44 -13.77 2.39
CA GLY A 308 -8.75 -14.59 3.55
C GLY A 308 -8.36 -13.93 4.87
N PHE A 309 -7.75 -12.75 4.88
CA PHE A 309 -7.40 -12.04 6.12
C PHE A 309 -8.65 -11.75 6.93
N GLY A 310 -9.75 -11.28 6.29
CA GLY A 310 -11.11 -11.16 6.81
C GLY A 310 -11.19 -10.91 8.31
N PHE A 311 -10.71 -9.84 8.77
CA PHE A 311 -10.41 -9.45 10.14
C PHE A 311 -11.06 -10.29 11.26
N ARG A 312 -12.36 -10.52 11.21
CA ARG A 312 -13.07 -11.37 12.20
C ARG A 312 -12.69 -12.83 12.03
N HIS A 313 -12.61 -13.32 10.81
CA HIS A 313 -12.38 -14.74 10.54
C HIS A 313 -10.99 -15.20 10.98
N ILE A 314 -9.98 -14.34 10.91
CA ILE A 314 -8.62 -14.69 11.33
C ILE A 314 -8.55 -14.98 12.85
N ILE A 315 -9.47 -14.42 13.62
CA ILE A 315 -9.54 -14.62 15.07
C ILE A 315 -10.47 -15.78 15.40
N SER A 316 -11.70 -15.78 14.87
CA SER A 316 -12.76 -16.69 15.24
C SER A 316 -12.85 -17.95 14.37
N GLU A 317 -12.42 -17.87 13.11
CA GLU A 317 -12.60 -18.92 12.12
C GLU A 317 -11.30 -19.21 11.34
N ARG A 318 -10.23 -19.51 12.06
CA ARG A 318 -8.87 -19.65 11.50
C ARG A 318 -8.79 -20.70 10.40
N GLU A 319 -9.46 -21.83 10.55
CA GLU A 319 -9.42 -22.92 9.55
C GLU A 319 -10.14 -22.51 8.27
N PHE A 320 -11.26 -21.79 8.37
CA PHE A 320 -11.93 -21.22 7.22
C PHE A 320 -11.02 -20.23 6.49
N THR A 321 -10.41 -19.28 7.23
CA THR A 321 -9.49 -18.29 6.66
C THR A 321 -8.31 -18.95 5.93
N ARG A 322 -7.69 -19.96 6.53
CA ARG A 322 -6.58 -20.71 5.94
C ARG A 322 -7.02 -21.44 4.69
N SER A 323 -8.09 -22.20 4.76
CA SER A 323 -8.65 -22.93 3.62
C SER A 323 -9.02 -21.98 2.49
N PHE A 324 -9.61 -20.84 2.80
CA PHE A 324 -9.96 -19.84 1.81
C PHE A 324 -8.71 -19.28 1.12
N THR A 325 -7.71 -18.85 1.88
CA THR A 325 -6.43 -18.34 1.33
C THR A 325 -5.79 -19.39 0.41
N MET A 326 -5.69 -20.63 0.88
CA MET A 326 -5.00 -21.69 0.14
C MET A 326 -5.73 -22.05 -1.15
N ASN A 327 -7.04 -22.30 -1.08
CA ASN A 327 -7.81 -22.81 -2.19
C ASN A 327 -8.30 -21.71 -3.14
N ARG A 328 -8.57 -20.52 -2.61
CA ARG A 328 -9.15 -19.42 -3.39
C ARG A 328 -8.10 -18.48 -3.96
N LYS A 329 -6.90 -18.44 -3.36
CA LYS A 329 -5.80 -17.58 -3.81
C LYS A 329 -4.61 -18.39 -4.29
N ILE A 330 -3.88 -19.01 -3.39
CA ILE A 330 -2.56 -19.57 -3.70
C ILE A 330 -2.63 -20.67 -4.76
N ARG A 331 -3.56 -21.62 -4.60
CA ARG A 331 -3.75 -22.70 -5.58
C ARG A 331 -4.14 -22.14 -6.95
N VAL A 332 -5.11 -21.22 -7.00
CA VAL A 332 -5.58 -20.63 -8.27
C VAL A 332 -4.46 -19.84 -8.96
N VAL A 333 -3.67 -19.07 -8.20
CA VAL A 333 -2.49 -18.38 -8.73
C VAL A 333 -1.52 -19.38 -9.37
N ARG A 334 -1.28 -20.51 -8.70
CA ARG A 334 -0.35 -21.52 -9.23
C ARG A 334 -0.90 -22.27 -10.44
N GLU A 335 -2.16 -22.68 -10.38
CA GLU A 335 -2.78 -23.50 -11.42
C GLU A 335 -3.14 -22.69 -12.69
N GLU A 336 -3.68 -21.48 -12.54
CA GLU A 336 -4.11 -20.67 -13.67
C GLU A 336 -2.99 -19.76 -14.20
N ALA A 337 -2.35 -18.98 -13.32
CA ALA A 337 -1.31 -18.05 -13.73
C ALA A 337 0.06 -18.70 -13.86
N ASN A 338 0.31 -19.82 -13.20
CA ASN A 338 1.66 -20.40 -13.06
C ASN A 338 2.69 -19.32 -12.75
N ALA A 339 2.34 -18.43 -11.80
CA ALA A 339 3.13 -17.26 -11.46
C ALA A 339 4.38 -17.64 -10.67
N ASP A 340 5.46 -16.92 -10.91
CA ASP A 340 6.69 -17.02 -10.13
C ASP A 340 6.58 -16.23 -8.83
N VAL A 341 5.74 -15.20 -8.81
CA VAL A 341 5.50 -14.35 -7.64
C VAL A 341 4.10 -13.75 -7.64
N LEU A 342 3.49 -13.69 -6.47
CA LEU A 342 2.26 -12.96 -6.20
C LEU A 342 2.62 -11.68 -5.42
N ILE A 343 2.40 -10.53 -6.04
CA ILE A 343 2.65 -9.24 -5.39
C ILE A 343 1.38 -8.65 -4.78
N GLY A 344 1.56 -7.79 -3.79
CA GLY A 344 0.48 -7.08 -3.12
C GLY A 344 0.93 -5.73 -2.57
N ASN A 345 -0.03 -4.96 -2.09
CA ASN A 345 0.20 -3.63 -1.53
C ASN A 345 -0.51 -3.41 -0.17
N ASP A 346 -0.79 -4.48 0.52
CA ASP A 346 -1.38 -4.46 1.86
C ASP A 346 -0.67 -5.47 2.75
N THR A 347 -0.14 -5.01 3.89
CA THR A 347 0.65 -5.87 4.78
C THR A 347 -0.15 -7.00 5.39
N GLY A 348 -1.44 -6.78 5.67
CA GLY A 348 -2.33 -7.82 6.16
C GLY A 348 -2.58 -8.92 5.12
N CYS A 349 -2.83 -8.52 3.87
CA CYS A 349 -2.99 -9.45 2.77
C CYS A 349 -1.72 -10.24 2.49
N ILE A 350 -0.56 -9.57 2.39
CA ILE A 350 0.73 -10.21 2.15
C ILE A 350 1.04 -11.20 3.27
N THR A 351 0.97 -10.77 4.53
CA THR A 351 1.22 -11.65 5.69
C THR A 351 0.31 -12.87 5.68
N THR A 352 -0.97 -12.69 5.41
CA THR A 352 -1.94 -13.79 5.40
C THR A 352 -1.64 -14.80 4.30
N MET A 353 -1.42 -14.32 3.08
CA MET A 353 -1.12 -15.19 1.94
C MET A 353 0.25 -15.85 2.08
N ASP A 354 1.24 -15.18 2.65
CA ASP A 354 2.56 -15.72 2.91
C ASP A 354 2.53 -16.80 4.02
N LYS A 355 2.06 -16.44 5.23
CA LYS A 355 2.11 -17.32 6.40
C LYS A 355 1.16 -18.52 6.29
N ASN A 356 -0.01 -18.34 5.69
CA ASN A 356 -0.96 -19.45 5.53
C ASN A 356 -0.42 -20.55 4.61
N GLN A 357 0.46 -20.24 3.68
CA GLN A 357 1.11 -21.27 2.84
C GLN A 357 1.95 -22.25 3.68
N TRP A 358 2.69 -21.74 4.65
CA TRP A 358 3.44 -22.59 5.57
C TRP A 358 2.52 -23.47 6.41
N ILE A 359 1.51 -22.85 7.03
CA ILE A 359 0.54 -23.56 7.89
C ILE A 359 -0.26 -24.59 7.08
N GLY A 360 -0.69 -24.24 5.88
CA GLY A 360 -1.45 -25.09 4.96
C GLY A 360 -0.58 -26.05 4.15
N LYS A 361 0.73 -26.06 4.37
CA LYS A 361 1.68 -26.98 3.72
C LYS A 361 1.63 -26.94 2.19
N ALA A 362 1.50 -25.75 1.61
CA ALA A 362 1.45 -25.56 0.16
C ALA A 362 2.67 -26.12 -0.56
N HIS A 363 3.86 -26.02 0.06
CA HIS A 363 5.12 -26.54 -0.46
C HIS A 363 5.12 -28.09 -0.54
N GLU A 364 4.50 -28.78 0.41
CA GLU A 364 4.34 -30.25 0.35
C GLU A 364 3.38 -30.69 -0.77
N GLN A 365 2.49 -29.79 -1.22
CA GLN A 365 1.49 -30.03 -2.25
C GLN A 365 1.84 -29.41 -3.61
N ASN A 366 3.06 -28.88 -3.76
CA ASN A 366 3.60 -28.29 -4.99
C ASN A 366 2.79 -27.14 -5.61
N PHE A 367 2.09 -26.35 -4.79
CA PHE A 367 1.41 -25.15 -5.28
C PHE A 367 1.79 -23.86 -4.55
N SER A 368 2.87 -23.88 -3.79
CA SER A 368 3.38 -22.65 -3.16
C SER A 368 3.84 -21.62 -4.19
N VAL A 369 3.68 -20.35 -3.85
CA VAL A 369 4.17 -19.22 -4.63
C VAL A 369 4.70 -18.14 -3.69
N PRO A 370 5.86 -17.53 -3.97
CA PRO A 370 6.35 -16.39 -3.22
C PRO A 370 5.31 -15.27 -3.17
N VAL A 371 5.09 -14.69 -1.97
CA VAL A 371 4.19 -13.55 -1.79
C VAL A 371 4.99 -12.40 -1.19
N MET A 372 5.01 -11.25 -1.86
CA MET A 372 5.76 -10.08 -1.39
C MET A 372 5.07 -8.77 -1.80
N ALA A 373 5.60 -7.64 -1.33
CA ALA A 373 5.15 -6.34 -1.78
C ALA A 373 5.67 -6.04 -3.19
N ASP A 374 4.92 -5.21 -3.92
CA ASP A 374 5.32 -4.71 -5.24
C ASP A 374 6.70 -4.03 -5.21
N VAL A 375 6.97 -3.24 -4.17
CA VAL A 375 8.27 -2.58 -3.97
C VAL A 375 9.40 -3.57 -3.64
N GLN A 376 9.13 -4.68 -2.97
CA GLN A 376 10.13 -5.72 -2.71
C GLN A 376 10.58 -6.40 -4.02
N PHE A 377 9.61 -6.74 -4.88
CA PHE A 377 9.89 -7.28 -6.20
C PHE A 377 10.72 -6.31 -7.05
N ALA A 378 10.30 -5.04 -7.07
CA ALA A 378 11.03 -4.00 -7.79
C ALA A 378 12.45 -3.80 -7.25
N ALA A 379 12.64 -3.84 -5.93
CA ALA A 379 13.96 -3.72 -5.31
C ALA A 379 14.90 -4.87 -5.72
N LEU A 380 14.40 -6.11 -5.75
CA LEU A 380 15.16 -7.25 -6.28
C LEU A 380 15.60 -7.02 -7.72
N ALA A 381 14.68 -6.59 -8.60
CA ALA A 381 14.99 -6.31 -10.00
C ALA A 381 16.02 -5.18 -10.18
N CYS A 382 16.08 -4.26 -9.20
CA CYS A 382 17.07 -3.18 -9.16
C CYS A 382 18.39 -3.59 -8.45
N GLY A 383 18.53 -4.85 -8.04
CA GLY A 383 19.76 -5.38 -7.43
C GLY A 383 19.91 -5.09 -5.94
N ALA A 384 18.81 -4.85 -5.24
CA ALA A 384 18.81 -4.79 -3.78
C ALA A 384 19.17 -6.15 -3.17
N ASP A 385 19.90 -6.14 -2.06
CA ASP A 385 20.27 -7.38 -1.35
C ASP A 385 19.01 -8.10 -0.86
N PRO A 386 18.83 -9.41 -1.20
CA PRO A 386 17.64 -10.17 -0.87
C PRO A 386 17.35 -10.26 0.63
N PHE A 387 18.38 -10.29 1.47
CA PHE A 387 18.25 -10.48 2.91
C PHE A 387 18.40 -9.19 3.72
N LYS A 388 19.30 -8.29 3.33
CA LYS A 388 19.50 -7.03 4.07
C LYS A 388 18.40 -6.00 3.79
N ILE A 389 17.97 -5.90 2.54
CA ILE A 389 17.02 -4.89 2.08
C ILE A 389 15.63 -5.48 1.89
N VAL A 390 15.52 -6.53 1.07
CA VAL A 390 14.24 -7.14 0.73
C VAL A 390 13.71 -8.02 1.86
N GLN A 391 14.59 -8.45 2.78
CA GLN A 391 14.25 -9.17 4.02
C GLN A 391 13.51 -10.49 3.78
N LEU A 392 13.93 -11.25 2.76
CA LEU A 392 13.25 -12.50 2.36
C LEU A 392 13.28 -13.60 3.43
N GLN A 393 14.19 -13.52 4.39
CA GLN A 393 14.24 -14.44 5.53
C GLN A 393 13.01 -14.39 6.44
N TRP A 394 12.21 -13.33 6.33
CA TRP A 394 10.96 -13.17 7.08
C TRP A 394 9.72 -13.71 6.35
N HIS A 395 9.87 -14.08 5.06
CA HIS A 395 8.80 -14.73 4.33
C HIS A 395 8.69 -16.21 4.69
N ALA A 396 7.47 -16.70 4.77
CA ALA A 396 7.19 -18.12 4.99
C ALA A 396 7.02 -18.88 3.67
N SER A 397 6.65 -18.19 2.62
CA SER A 397 6.62 -18.75 1.26
C SER A 397 8.03 -18.87 0.69
N PRO A 398 8.33 -19.93 -0.11
CA PRO A 398 9.66 -20.19 -0.63
C PRO A 398 10.03 -19.16 -1.70
N CYS A 399 11.04 -18.32 -1.43
CA CYS A 399 11.52 -17.29 -2.35
C CYS A 399 12.76 -17.71 -3.17
N GLU A 400 13.38 -18.84 -2.84
CA GLU A 400 14.64 -19.29 -3.43
C GLU A 400 14.54 -19.46 -4.95
N GLU A 401 13.55 -20.19 -5.44
CA GLU A 401 13.36 -20.42 -6.88
C GLU A 401 13.16 -19.11 -7.67
N LEU A 402 12.45 -18.14 -7.11
CA LEU A 402 12.27 -16.83 -7.71
C LEU A 402 13.61 -16.09 -7.82
N VAL A 403 14.38 -16.05 -6.74
CA VAL A 403 15.65 -15.34 -6.65
C VAL A 403 16.68 -15.95 -7.61
N GLU A 404 16.77 -17.29 -7.65
CA GLU A 404 17.64 -18.01 -8.59
C GLU A 404 17.19 -17.79 -10.06
N LYS A 405 15.90 -17.77 -10.32
CA LYS A 405 15.35 -17.47 -11.66
C LYS A 405 15.66 -16.05 -12.12
N MET A 406 15.78 -15.12 -11.19
CA MET A 406 16.25 -13.75 -11.43
C MET A 406 17.77 -13.66 -11.63
N GLY A 407 18.50 -14.78 -11.55
CA GLY A 407 19.96 -14.83 -11.70
C GLY A 407 20.73 -14.38 -10.45
N ILE A 408 20.08 -14.33 -9.29
CA ILE A 408 20.72 -14.02 -8.01
C ILE A 408 21.00 -15.34 -7.30
N SER A 409 22.27 -15.62 -6.96
CA SER A 409 22.62 -16.81 -6.18
C SER A 409 22.06 -16.71 -4.76
N TRP A 410 21.07 -17.54 -4.44
CA TRP A 410 20.49 -17.63 -3.09
C TRP A 410 21.53 -17.99 -2.04
N THR A 411 22.38 -18.96 -2.35
CA THR A 411 23.43 -19.43 -1.45
C THR A 411 24.43 -18.33 -1.14
N ASP A 412 24.89 -17.59 -2.15
CA ASP A 412 25.86 -16.50 -1.94
C ASP A 412 25.21 -15.32 -1.18
N ALA A 413 23.98 -14.97 -1.52
CA ALA A 413 23.23 -13.92 -0.81
C ALA A 413 23.05 -14.26 0.67
N LYS A 414 22.70 -15.52 0.98
CA LYS A 414 22.59 -16.02 2.37
C LYS A 414 23.93 -15.97 3.11
N LYS A 415 25.00 -16.42 2.48
CA LYS A 415 26.36 -16.36 3.06
C LYS A 415 26.80 -14.92 3.34
N ASN A 416 26.52 -14.00 2.42
CA ASN A 416 26.82 -12.58 2.60
C ASN A 416 26.01 -11.97 3.75
N PHE A 417 24.76 -12.40 3.92
CA PHE A 417 23.92 -11.97 5.02
C PHE A 417 24.42 -12.52 6.37
N GLU A 418 24.83 -13.77 6.45
CA GLU A 418 25.44 -14.36 7.64
C GLU A 418 26.73 -13.62 8.04
N ALA A 419 27.56 -13.24 7.06
CA ALA A 419 28.73 -12.42 7.31
C ALA A 419 28.36 -11.02 7.84
N TYR A 420 27.34 -10.39 7.25
CA TYR A 420 26.79 -9.12 7.72
C TYR A 420 26.29 -9.20 9.17
N LEU A 421 25.55 -10.24 9.54
CA LEU A 421 25.07 -10.41 10.91
C LEU A 421 26.22 -10.52 11.94
N LYS A 422 27.32 -11.19 11.59
CA LYS A 422 28.50 -11.25 12.45
C LYS A 422 29.15 -9.88 12.69
N GLU A 423 29.10 -8.99 11.68
CA GLU A 423 29.59 -7.61 11.83
C GLU A 423 28.66 -6.80 12.75
N VAL A 424 27.33 -7.01 12.62
CA VAL A 424 26.33 -6.40 13.52
C VAL A 424 26.50 -6.89 14.96
N GLU A 425 26.60 -8.20 15.17
CA GLU A 425 26.79 -8.82 16.48
C GLU A 425 28.09 -8.35 17.15
N ALA A 426 29.12 -8.09 16.34
CA ALA A 426 30.40 -7.57 16.85
C ALA A 426 30.36 -6.03 17.10
N GLY A 427 29.22 -5.37 16.87
CA GLY A 427 29.05 -3.93 17.07
C GLY A 427 29.86 -3.07 16.10
N ARG A 428 30.30 -3.64 14.96
CA ARG A 428 31.06 -2.89 13.95
C ARG A 428 30.18 -2.14 12.95
N ILE A 429 28.96 -2.62 12.76
CA ILE A 429 27.94 -1.98 11.92
C ILE A 429 26.59 -2.08 12.61
N GLU A 430 25.71 -1.11 12.33
CA GLU A 430 24.33 -1.19 12.78
C GLU A 430 23.50 -2.10 11.87
N TYR A 431 22.53 -2.78 12.46
CA TYR A 431 21.53 -3.52 11.69
C TYR A 431 20.69 -2.52 10.89
N LEU A 432 20.69 -2.69 9.58
CA LEU A 432 20.10 -1.73 8.65
C LEU A 432 18.60 -1.52 8.88
N TYR A 433 17.94 -2.53 9.42
CA TYR A 433 16.55 -2.49 9.83
C TYR A 433 16.34 -3.45 11.00
N ASN A 434 16.07 -2.90 12.17
CA ASN A 434 15.72 -3.70 13.33
C ASN A 434 14.20 -3.87 13.39
N PRO A 435 13.64 -5.10 13.20
CA PRO A 435 12.19 -5.33 13.28
C PRO A 435 11.61 -4.93 14.64
N GLU A 436 12.38 -5.00 15.73
CA GLU A 436 11.94 -4.58 17.07
C GLU A 436 11.70 -3.07 17.14
N LEU A 437 12.52 -2.27 16.44
CA LEU A 437 12.31 -0.82 16.32
C LEU A 437 11.12 -0.49 15.42
N ALA A 438 10.84 -1.32 14.42
CA ALA A 438 9.68 -1.13 13.54
C ALA A 438 8.34 -1.40 14.24
N LEU A 439 8.35 -2.22 15.27
CA LEU A 439 7.15 -2.50 16.09
C LEU A 439 6.83 -1.38 17.08
N GLY A 440 7.57 -0.26 17.03
CA GLY A 440 7.47 0.79 18.02
C GLY A 440 7.96 0.25 19.35
N GLY A 441 9.26 0.38 19.63
CA GLY A 441 9.85 -0.17 20.85
C GLY A 441 8.97 0.14 22.06
N HIS A 442 8.67 -0.89 22.80
CA HIS A 442 7.95 -0.82 24.09
C HIS A 442 8.84 -0.16 25.14
#